data_704829a05389fc82a9f66fe2aa1eebb4
#
_entry.id   704829a05389fc82a9f66fe2aa1eebb4
#
_cell.length_a   1.000
_cell.length_b   1.000
_cell.length_c   1.000
_cell.angle_alpha   90.00
_cell.angle_beta   90.00
_cell.angle_gamma   90.00
#
_symmetry.space_group_name_H-M   'P 1'
#
loop_
_entity.id
_entity.type
_entity.pdbx_description
1 polymer ?
#
loop_
_entity_poly.entity_id
_entity_poly.type
_entity_poly.pdbx_seq_one_letter_code
_entity_poly.pdbx_strand_id
1 'polypeptide(L)'
;SINLKAKSEQLGFRYYSDGKTRGYGENNNKNFNLLNLTKSDIFIVCNPDISIDIDSFEHLLNSVEKSNADIYGVKVFESDDFKTWSSHNRSFPSLFDPLISLIFKKKLFENHVDSYAYPDWIGGAFMIFKSESYSKLKGFDEDFFMYYEDTDICYRAKKLGMTTIYDPKFYIIHEARRAGRKMFSKSFFMNFKSMLTYFRKHPTFKLISI
;
A
#
# COMPACT_ATOMS: atom_id res chain seq x y z
N SER A 1 -23.09 15.07 -6.54
CA SER A 1 -22.11 14.52 -5.59
C SER A 1 -22.78 13.45 -4.74
N ILE A 2 -22.19 12.27 -4.68
CA ILE A 2 -22.70 11.18 -3.84
C ILE A 2 -22.59 11.65 -2.39
N ASN A 3 -23.70 11.62 -1.64
CA ASN A 3 -23.66 11.85 -0.21
C ASN A 3 -23.07 10.62 0.49
N LEU A 4 -21.75 10.60 0.64
CA LEU A 4 -21.01 9.47 1.23
C LEU A 4 -21.46 9.17 2.66
N LYS A 5 -21.87 10.19 3.43
CA LYS A 5 -22.38 10.00 4.78
C LYS A 5 -23.67 9.21 4.78
N ALA A 6 -24.67 9.61 3.99
CA ALA A 6 -25.92 8.89 3.90
C ALA A 6 -25.73 7.45 3.39
N LYS A 7 -24.83 7.25 2.42
CA LYS A 7 -24.52 5.91 1.91
C LYS A 7 -23.85 5.03 2.97
N SER A 8 -22.95 5.58 3.77
CA SER A 8 -22.29 4.82 4.84
C SER A 8 -23.27 4.41 5.95
N GLU A 9 -24.19 5.29 6.31
CA GLU A 9 -25.24 4.99 7.28
C GLU A 9 -26.16 3.85 6.77
N GLN A 10 -26.54 3.90 5.49
CA GLN A 10 -27.35 2.83 4.85
C GLN A 10 -26.63 1.47 4.85
N LEU A 11 -25.30 1.46 4.72
CA LEU A 11 -24.49 0.25 4.64
C LEU A 11 -23.90 -0.18 6.00
N GLY A 12 -24.21 0.55 7.08
CA GLY A 12 -23.70 0.24 8.42
C GLY A 12 -22.24 0.59 8.65
N PHE A 13 -21.61 1.42 7.79
CA PHE A 13 -20.24 1.85 7.95
C PHE A 13 -20.14 3.14 8.78
N ARG A 14 -19.05 3.29 9.52
CA ARG A 14 -18.73 4.56 10.17
C ARG A 14 -18.11 5.51 9.16
N TYR A 15 -18.73 6.65 8.97
CA TYR A 15 -18.19 7.73 8.14
C TYR A 15 -17.57 8.80 9.02
N TYR A 16 -16.33 9.13 8.74
CA TYR A 16 -15.63 10.23 9.39
C TYR A 16 -15.15 11.26 8.37
N SER A 17 -15.46 12.52 8.62
CA SER A 17 -14.91 13.65 7.86
C SER A 17 -14.89 14.89 8.75
N ASP A 18 -13.77 15.58 8.77
CA ASP A 18 -13.62 16.88 9.43
C ASP A 18 -13.38 18.02 8.41
N GLY A 19 -13.65 17.76 7.13
CA GLY A 19 -13.52 18.74 6.05
C GLY A 19 -12.06 19.07 5.64
N LYS A 20 -11.06 18.44 6.27
CA LYS A 20 -9.65 18.69 5.95
C LYS A 20 -9.15 17.76 4.86
N THR A 21 -8.39 18.29 3.91
CA THR A 21 -7.67 17.49 2.93
C THR A 21 -6.35 17.02 3.54
N ARG A 22 -6.15 15.71 3.59
CA ARG A 22 -4.96 15.06 4.14
C ARG A 22 -4.26 14.22 3.10
N GLY A 23 -2.99 13.93 3.35
CA GLY A 23 -2.26 12.89 2.66
C GLY A 23 -2.86 11.50 2.93
N TYR A 24 -2.51 10.55 2.07
CA TYR A 24 -3.00 9.17 2.17
C TYR A 24 -2.64 8.54 3.52
N GLY A 25 -1.36 8.61 3.91
CA GLY A 25 -0.89 8.06 5.17
C GLY A 25 -1.51 8.74 6.39
N GLU A 26 -1.54 10.08 6.42
CA GLU A 26 -2.14 10.87 7.51
C GLU A 26 -3.62 10.50 7.72
N ASN A 27 -4.37 10.31 6.64
CA ASN A 27 -5.79 9.93 6.73
C ASN A 27 -5.97 8.52 7.32
N ASN A 28 -5.14 7.57 6.95
CA ASN A 28 -5.16 6.22 7.51
C ASN A 28 -4.71 6.19 8.97
N ASN A 29 -3.68 6.96 9.36
CA ASN A 29 -3.26 7.12 10.75
C ASN A 29 -4.40 7.62 11.62
N LYS A 30 -5.12 8.62 11.14
CA LYS A 30 -6.26 9.17 11.86
C LYS A 30 -7.36 8.14 12.05
N ASN A 31 -7.69 7.38 11.01
CA ASN A 31 -8.68 6.31 11.11
C ASN A 31 -8.24 5.24 12.10
N PHE A 32 -6.98 4.81 12.05
CA PHE A 32 -6.43 3.86 13.02
C PHE A 32 -6.64 4.32 14.47
N ASN A 33 -6.33 5.59 14.76
CA ASN A 33 -6.47 6.16 16.10
C ASN A 33 -7.93 6.28 16.58
N LEU A 34 -8.90 6.34 15.64
CA LEU A 34 -10.33 6.38 15.96
C LEU A 34 -10.94 5.00 16.24
N LEU A 35 -10.28 3.92 15.84
CA LEU A 35 -10.85 2.57 15.91
C LEU A 35 -10.67 1.90 17.28
N ASN A 36 -9.80 2.42 18.16
CA ASN A 36 -9.50 1.82 19.48
C ASN A 36 -9.15 0.32 19.38
N LEU A 37 -8.29 -0.04 18.42
CA LEU A 37 -7.90 -1.42 18.15
C LEU A 37 -7.05 -1.98 19.30
N THR A 38 -7.24 -3.28 19.57
CA THR A 38 -6.38 -4.06 20.45
C THR A 38 -5.16 -4.57 19.70
N LYS A 39 -4.17 -5.12 20.40
CA LYS A 39 -2.95 -5.65 19.76
C LYS A 39 -3.22 -6.82 18.82
N SER A 40 -4.25 -7.61 19.09
CA SER A 40 -4.64 -8.79 18.30
C SER A 40 -5.48 -8.47 17.09
N ASP A 41 -5.99 -7.23 16.97
CA ASP A 41 -6.82 -6.84 15.83
C ASP A 41 -5.99 -6.70 14.55
N ILE A 42 -6.67 -6.82 13.43
CA ILE A 42 -6.13 -6.59 12.09
C ILE A 42 -6.58 -5.21 11.63
N PHE A 43 -5.65 -4.39 11.14
CA PHE A 43 -5.93 -3.10 10.50
C PHE A 43 -5.73 -3.22 9.00
N ILE A 44 -6.79 -2.96 8.22
CA ILE A 44 -6.75 -3.02 6.76
C ILE A 44 -6.82 -1.62 6.19
N VAL A 45 -5.79 -1.25 5.46
CA VAL A 45 -5.74 -0.07 4.61
C VAL A 45 -6.24 -0.47 3.23
N CYS A 46 -7.30 0.15 2.76
CA CYS A 46 -7.99 -0.24 1.53
C CYS A 46 -8.45 1.00 0.76
N ASN A 47 -8.12 1.07 -0.52
CA ASN A 47 -8.64 2.10 -1.41
C ASN A 47 -10.15 1.88 -1.66
N PRO A 48 -10.93 2.95 -1.90
CA PRO A 48 -12.37 2.85 -2.08
C PRO A 48 -12.80 2.22 -3.42
N ASP A 49 -11.87 2.00 -4.34
CA ASP A 49 -12.05 1.39 -5.66
C ASP A 49 -11.49 -0.05 -5.73
N ILE A 50 -11.46 -0.73 -4.58
CA ILE A 50 -11.11 -2.13 -4.45
C ILE A 50 -12.38 -2.98 -4.49
N SER A 51 -12.33 -4.09 -5.23
CA SER A 51 -13.32 -5.17 -5.20
C SER A 51 -12.66 -6.46 -4.74
N ILE A 52 -13.33 -7.17 -3.83
CA ILE A 52 -12.94 -8.48 -3.34
C ILE A 52 -14.19 -9.34 -3.13
N ASP A 53 -14.09 -10.61 -3.45
CA ASP A 53 -15.15 -11.58 -3.17
C ASP A 53 -15.25 -11.87 -1.66
N ILE A 54 -16.46 -12.01 -1.12
CA ILE A 54 -16.67 -12.13 0.33
C ILE A 54 -16.08 -13.42 0.90
N ASP A 55 -16.27 -14.54 0.23
CA ASP A 55 -15.74 -15.83 0.70
C ASP A 55 -14.22 -15.83 0.65
N SER A 56 -13.65 -15.26 -0.43
CA SER A 56 -12.21 -15.06 -0.57
C SER A 56 -11.64 -14.14 0.53
N PHE A 57 -12.41 -13.13 0.94
CA PHE A 57 -12.01 -12.22 2.02
C PHE A 57 -11.97 -12.92 3.38
N GLU A 58 -12.95 -13.75 3.71
CA GLU A 58 -12.94 -14.53 4.96
C GLU A 58 -11.77 -15.50 5.01
N HIS A 59 -11.48 -16.20 3.89
CA HIS A 59 -10.32 -17.07 3.80
C HIS A 59 -9.00 -16.31 3.91
N LEU A 60 -8.91 -15.11 3.35
CA LEU A 60 -7.77 -14.22 3.49
C LEU A 60 -7.53 -13.85 4.96
N LEU A 61 -8.55 -13.40 5.69
CA LEU A 61 -8.42 -13.05 7.11
C LEU A 61 -7.92 -14.24 7.94
N ASN A 62 -8.49 -15.43 7.74
CA ASN A 62 -8.03 -16.65 8.38
C ASN A 62 -6.56 -16.98 8.06
N SER A 63 -6.09 -16.70 6.84
CA SER A 63 -4.69 -16.89 6.46
C SER A 63 -3.77 -15.88 7.13
N VAL A 64 -4.19 -14.62 7.20
CA VAL A 64 -3.46 -13.55 7.87
C VAL A 64 -3.29 -13.85 9.36
N GLU A 65 -4.36 -14.26 10.05
CA GLU A 65 -4.33 -14.59 11.47
C GLU A 65 -3.37 -15.74 11.80
N LYS A 66 -3.32 -16.76 10.92
CA LYS A 66 -2.42 -17.91 11.07
C LYS A 66 -0.98 -17.61 10.67
N SER A 67 -0.75 -16.51 9.99
CA SER A 67 0.57 -16.12 9.52
C SER A 67 1.38 -15.41 10.63
N ASN A 68 2.70 -15.36 10.45
CA ASN A 68 3.58 -14.53 11.27
C ASN A 68 3.81 -13.13 10.68
N ALA A 69 3.02 -12.73 9.66
CA ALA A 69 3.18 -11.45 9.00
C ALA A 69 2.88 -10.27 9.93
N ASP A 70 3.70 -9.25 9.87
CA ASP A 70 3.42 -7.92 10.40
C ASP A 70 2.68 -7.07 9.39
N ILE A 71 3.02 -7.25 8.10
CA ILE A 71 2.39 -6.63 6.94
C ILE A 71 2.08 -7.73 5.92
N TYR A 72 0.86 -7.73 5.39
CA TYR A 72 0.41 -8.75 4.46
C TYR A 72 -0.21 -8.11 3.22
N GLY A 73 0.21 -8.57 2.05
CA GLY A 73 -0.30 -8.14 0.75
C GLY A 73 -0.74 -9.31 -0.10
N VAL A 74 -1.57 -8.99 -1.07
CA VAL A 74 -2.20 -9.95 -1.99
C VAL A 74 -1.93 -9.55 -3.43
N LYS A 75 -2.29 -10.41 -4.37
CA LYS A 75 -2.25 -10.12 -5.80
C LYS A 75 -3.28 -9.04 -6.15
N VAL A 76 -2.91 -8.12 -7.04
CA VAL A 76 -3.79 -7.02 -7.45
C VAL A 76 -3.99 -7.07 -8.95
N PHE A 77 -5.20 -7.38 -9.38
CA PHE A 77 -5.61 -7.26 -10.77
C PHE A 77 -6.01 -5.82 -11.10
N GLU A 78 -5.66 -5.35 -12.31
CA GLU A 78 -5.96 -3.98 -12.78
C GLU A 78 -7.39 -3.88 -13.38
N SER A 79 -8.04 -5.02 -13.61
CA SER A 79 -9.41 -5.13 -14.14
C SER A 79 -10.01 -6.51 -13.84
N ASP A 80 -11.30 -6.61 -14.00
CA ASP A 80 -12.09 -7.84 -13.83
C ASP A 80 -11.87 -8.89 -14.91
N ASP A 81 -11.15 -8.54 -15.99
CA ASP A 81 -10.76 -9.49 -17.03
C ASP A 81 -9.57 -10.39 -16.64
N PHE A 82 -8.95 -10.16 -15.48
CA PHE A 82 -7.82 -10.91 -14.90
C PHE A 82 -6.58 -11.05 -15.80
N LYS A 83 -6.47 -10.25 -16.87
CA LYS A 83 -5.34 -10.33 -17.80
C LYS A 83 -4.11 -9.59 -17.34
N THR A 84 -4.32 -8.51 -16.61
CA THR A 84 -3.24 -7.64 -16.16
C THR A 84 -3.25 -7.52 -14.65
N TRP A 85 -2.13 -7.83 -14.02
CA TRP A 85 -1.96 -7.64 -12.59
C TRP A 85 -0.70 -6.84 -12.29
N SER A 86 -0.74 -6.11 -11.20
CA SER A 86 0.43 -5.48 -10.61
C SER A 86 1.03 -6.42 -9.59
N SER A 87 2.31 -6.77 -9.77
CA SER A 87 3.03 -7.47 -8.71
C SER A 87 3.24 -6.51 -7.53
N HIS A 88 2.73 -6.89 -6.37
CA HIS A 88 3.05 -6.23 -5.12
C HIS A 88 4.29 -6.82 -4.44
N ASN A 89 4.95 -7.78 -5.08
CA ASN A 89 6.25 -8.28 -4.68
C ASN A 89 7.35 -7.38 -5.26
N ARG A 90 7.89 -6.47 -4.47
CA ARG A 90 8.79 -5.41 -4.94
C ARG A 90 10.03 -5.31 -4.08
N SER A 91 11.15 -4.97 -4.73
CA SER A 91 12.39 -4.56 -4.06
C SER A 91 12.38 -3.06 -3.76
N PHE A 92 13.06 -2.62 -2.70
CA PHE A 92 13.17 -1.18 -2.44
C PHE A 92 13.83 -0.46 -3.60
N PRO A 93 13.30 0.73 -3.96
CA PRO A 93 13.84 1.51 -5.05
C PRO A 93 15.28 1.99 -4.73
N SER A 94 16.14 1.95 -5.74
CA SER A 94 17.44 2.63 -5.71
C SER A 94 17.31 4.06 -6.24
N LEU A 95 18.30 4.91 -5.95
CA LEU A 95 18.32 6.29 -6.40
C LEU A 95 18.29 6.43 -7.94
N PHE A 96 18.83 5.43 -8.66
CA PHE A 96 18.94 5.45 -10.12
C PHE A 96 17.76 4.79 -10.83
N ASP A 97 16.93 4.03 -10.13
CA ASP A 97 15.83 3.29 -10.74
C ASP A 97 14.80 4.18 -11.47
N PRO A 98 14.43 5.38 -10.97
CA PRO A 98 13.55 6.28 -11.72
C PRO A 98 14.18 6.73 -13.05
N LEU A 99 15.48 6.97 -13.09
CA LEU A 99 16.21 7.34 -14.29
C LEU A 99 16.31 6.16 -15.27
N ILE A 100 16.63 4.99 -14.76
CA ILE A 100 16.70 3.75 -15.55
C ILE A 100 15.33 3.39 -16.13
N SER A 101 14.25 3.50 -15.35
CA SER A 101 12.89 3.24 -15.84
C SER A 101 12.44 4.22 -16.91
N LEU A 102 12.89 5.48 -16.83
CA LEU A 102 12.63 6.49 -17.86
C LEU A 102 13.36 6.16 -19.18
N ILE A 103 14.62 5.75 -19.11
CA ILE A 103 15.46 5.43 -20.28
C ILE A 103 15.01 4.13 -20.94
N PHE A 104 14.79 3.08 -20.17
CA PHE A 104 14.50 1.74 -20.69
C PHE A 104 13.02 1.40 -20.77
N LYS A 105 12.12 2.31 -20.37
CA LYS A 105 10.65 2.10 -20.31
C LYS A 105 10.25 0.79 -19.59
N LYS A 106 11.12 0.27 -18.72
CA LYS A 106 10.96 -0.99 -18.00
C LYS A 106 10.62 -0.71 -16.55
N LYS A 107 9.60 -1.37 -16.01
CA LYS A 107 9.29 -1.37 -14.58
C LYS A 107 10.28 -2.28 -13.86
N LEU A 108 11.37 -1.73 -13.35
CA LEU A 108 12.48 -2.46 -12.74
C LEU A 108 12.17 -3.06 -11.37
N PHE A 109 11.08 -2.63 -10.75
CA PHE A 109 10.75 -2.98 -9.36
C PHE A 109 9.70 -4.07 -9.21
N GLU A 110 9.06 -4.48 -10.31
CA GLU A 110 8.02 -5.49 -10.29
C GLU A 110 8.62 -6.85 -10.58
N ASN A 111 8.79 -7.65 -9.55
CA ASN A 111 9.04 -9.07 -9.71
C ASN A 111 7.68 -9.73 -9.99
N HIS A 112 7.42 -10.12 -11.23
CA HIS A 112 6.23 -10.87 -11.61
C HIS A 112 6.33 -12.32 -11.11
N VAL A 113 6.38 -12.49 -9.80
CA VAL A 113 6.41 -13.79 -9.15
C VAL A 113 5.00 -14.13 -8.70
N ASP A 114 4.43 -15.18 -9.24
CA ASP A 114 3.11 -15.71 -8.88
C ASP A 114 3.25 -16.80 -7.79
N SER A 115 4.08 -16.51 -6.79
CA SER A 115 4.34 -17.40 -5.66
C SER A 115 4.41 -16.63 -4.37
N TYR A 116 4.17 -17.32 -3.27
CA TYR A 116 4.33 -16.78 -1.92
C TYR A 116 5.76 -16.24 -1.72
N ALA A 117 5.87 -15.02 -1.21
CA ALA A 117 7.15 -14.33 -1.12
C ALA A 117 7.24 -13.39 0.10
N TYR A 118 8.47 -12.96 0.40
CA TYR A 118 8.81 -11.98 1.41
C TYR A 118 9.39 -10.73 0.72
N PRO A 119 8.55 -9.86 0.14
CA PRO A 119 9.01 -8.70 -0.58
C PRO A 119 9.62 -7.65 0.33
N ASP A 120 10.43 -6.76 -0.24
CA ASP A 120 10.88 -5.58 0.48
C ASP A 120 9.71 -4.64 0.80
N TRP A 121 8.76 -4.48 -0.15
CA TRP A 121 7.56 -3.69 0.06
C TRP A 121 6.40 -4.13 -0.84
N ILE A 122 5.20 -3.78 -0.42
CA ILE A 122 3.93 -4.00 -1.12
C ILE A 122 3.23 -2.66 -1.35
N GLY A 123 2.40 -2.59 -2.40
CA GLY A 123 1.72 -1.33 -2.76
C GLY A 123 0.57 -0.96 -1.83
N GLY A 124 0.41 0.35 -1.60
CA GLY A 124 -0.49 0.94 -0.63
C GLY A 124 -1.99 0.80 -0.92
N ALA A 125 -2.39 0.34 -2.11
CA ALA A 125 -3.81 0.24 -2.46
C ALA A 125 -4.59 -0.72 -1.55
N PHE A 126 -3.91 -1.77 -1.07
CA PHE A 126 -4.46 -2.74 -0.13
C PHE A 126 -3.33 -3.34 0.70
N MET A 127 -3.32 -3.02 1.99
CA MET A 127 -2.32 -3.51 2.95
C MET A 127 -3.01 -3.97 4.22
N ILE A 128 -2.61 -5.12 4.72
CA ILE A 128 -3.12 -5.68 5.97
C ILE A 128 -2.01 -5.65 7.00
N PHE A 129 -2.28 -5.09 8.17
CA PHE A 129 -1.35 -4.97 9.28
C PHE A 129 -1.88 -5.68 10.51
N LYS A 130 -0.99 -6.31 11.30
CA LYS A 130 -1.29 -6.48 12.72
C LYS A 130 -1.37 -5.10 13.37
N SER A 131 -2.40 -4.87 14.15
CA SER A 131 -2.60 -3.58 14.83
C SER A 131 -1.39 -3.19 15.70
N GLU A 132 -0.80 -4.18 16.40
CA GLU A 132 0.42 -3.96 17.18
C GLU A 132 1.60 -3.50 16.31
N SER A 133 1.77 -4.09 15.12
CA SER A 133 2.85 -3.74 14.20
C SER A 133 2.67 -2.35 13.62
N TYR A 134 1.44 -2.00 13.22
CA TYR A 134 1.11 -0.64 12.76
C TYR A 134 1.38 0.40 13.85
N SER A 135 1.01 0.10 15.09
CA SER A 135 1.27 0.97 16.25
C SER A 135 2.76 1.12 16.54
N LYS A 136 3.55 0.03 16.49
CA LYS A 136 5.02 0.06 16.68
C LYS A 136 5.71 0.89 15.58
N LEU A 137 5.19 0.85 14.36
CA LEU A 137 5.64 1.67 13.24
C LEU A 137 5.21 3.15 13.38
N LYS A 138 4.33 3.48 14.32
CA LYS A 138 3.69 4.79 14.48
C LYS A 138 2.91 5.21 13.22
N GLY A 139 2.35 4.22 12.51
CA GLY A 139 1.63 4.41 11.26
C GLY A 139 2.50 4.83 10.09
N PHE A 140 1.87 5.40 9.07
CA PHE A 140 2.54 6.01 7.92
C PHE A 140 3.24 7.32 8.32
N ASP A 141 4.34 7.62 7.64
CA ASP A 141 5.02 8.91 7.80
C ASP A 141 4.25 10.01 7.04
N GLU A 142 3.81 11.03 7.77
CA GLU A 142 2.93 12.10 7.27
C GLU A 142 3.65 13.14 6.39
N ASP A 143 4.99 13.07 6.28
CA ASP A 143 5.75 13.86 5.30
C ASP A 143 5.44 13.44 3.87
N PHE A 144 4.88 12.24 3.68
CA PHE A 144 4.39 11.76 2.39
C PHE A 144 2.90 12.08 2.23
N PHE A 145 2.59 13.08 1.42
CA PHE A 145 1.19 13.38 1.11
C PHE A 145 0.54 12.26 0.29
N MET A 146 1.26 11.74 -0.70
CA MET A 146 0.85 10.64 -1.58
C MET A 146 2.08 10.08 -2.29
N TYR A 147 2.13 8.76 -2.50
CA TYR A 147 3.23 7.98 -3.06
C TYR A 147 4.43 7.86 -2.10
N TYR A 148 5.08 6.70 -2.12
CA TYR A 148 6.21 6.31 -1.28
C TYR A 148 5.89 6.12 0.21
N GLU A 149 4.70 6.46 0.71
CA GLU A 149 4.29 6.17 2.08
C GLU A 149 4.25 4.66 2.36
N ASP A 150 3.83 3.87 1.36
CA ASP A 150 3.82 2.41 1.39
C ASP A 150 5.23 1.82 1.38
N THR A 151 6.10 2.36 0.56
CA THR A 151 7.52 1.98 0.49
C THR A 151 8.23 2.32 1.80
N ASP A 152 7.96 3.51 2.37
CA ASP A 152 8.54 3.98 3.63
C ASP A 152 8.14 3.10 4.81
N ILE A 153 6.83 2.80 4.95
CA ILE A 153 6.36 2.00 6.09
C ILE A 153 6.95 0.58 6.04
N CYS A 154 7.04 -0.03 4.85
CA CYS A 154 7.68 -1.33 4.68
C CYS A 154 9.20 -1.28 4.96
N TYR A 155 9.89 -0.20 4.57
CA TYR A 155 11.29 0.00 4.87
C TYR A 155 11.53 0.09 6.39
N ARG A 156 10.72 0.87 7.10
CA ARG A 156 10.79 0.97 8.56
C ARG A 156 10.47 -0.37 9.24
N ALA A 157 9.47 -1.11 8.72
CA ALA A 157 9.13 -2.44 9.20
C ALA A 157 10.33 -3.40 9.08
N LYS A 158 10.98 -3.45 7.91
CA LYS A 158 12.18 -4.27 7.70
C LYS A 158 13.32 -3.89 8.63
N LYS A 159 13.52 -2.59 8.90
CA LYS A 159 14.52 -2.11 9.87
C LYS A 159 14.25 -2.58 11.30
N LEU A 160 13.00 -2.80 11.66
CA LEU A 160 12.58 -3.34 12.96
C LEU A 160 12.55 -4.87 13.00
N GLY A 161 12.97 -5.56 11.93
CA GLY A 161 12.93 -7.02 11.83
C GLY A 161 11.52 -7.60 11.64
N MET A 162 10.56 -6.77 11.22
CA MET A 162 9.20 -7.18 10.93
C MET A 162 9.10 -7.91 9.59
N THR A 163 8.12 -8.80 9.49
CA THR A 163 7.90 -9.65 8.32
C THR A 163 6.82 -9.08 7.41
N THR A 164 7.18 -8.81 6.15
CA THR A 164 6.23 -8.50 5.07
C THR A 164 6.01 -9.75 4.23
N ILE A 165 4.75 -10.13 4.01
CA ILE A 165 4.34 -11.30 3.22
C ILE A 165 3.54 -10.84 2.00
N TYR A 166 3.80 -11.48 0.85
CA TYR A 166 2.98 -11.44 -0.35
C TYR A 166 2.43 -12.83 -0.62
N ASP A 167 1.10 -12.96 -0.63
CA ASP A 167 0.42 -14.22 -0.91
C ASP A 167 -0.49 -14.08 -2.15
N PRO A 168 -0.05 -14.56 -3.32
CA PRO A 168 -0.81 -14.47 -4.57
C PRO A 168 -2.00 -15.43 -4.64
N LYS A 169 -2.17 -16.33 -3.66
CA LYS A 169 -3.36 -17.18 -3.54
C LYS A 169 -4.64 -16.35 -3.40
N PHE A 170 -4.51 -15.19 -2.76
CA PHE A 170 -5.59 -14.23 -2.61
C PHE A 170 -5.36 -13.06 -3.56
N TYR A 171 -6.46 -12.49 -4.05
CA TYR A 171 -6.40 -11.38 -4.96
C TYR A 171 -7.52 -10.37 -4.71
N ILE A 172 -7.27 -9.16 -5.16
CA ILE A 172 -8.24 -8.07 -5.24
C ILE A 172 -8.26 -7.53 -6.67
N ILE A 173 -9.32 -6.83 -7.02
CA ILE A 173 -9.39 -6.05 -8.24
C ILE A 173 -9.30 -4.57 -7.82
N HIS A 174 -8.37 -3.84 -8.44
CA HIS A 174 -8.19 -2.41 -8.24
C HIS A 174 -8.20 -1.73 -9.60
N GLU A 175 -9.33 -1.23 -10.00
CA GLU A 175 -9.51 -0.49 -11.26
C GLU A 175 -8.81 0.88 -11.17
N ALA A 176 -7.48 0.84 -11.01
CA ALA A 176 -6.69 2.06 -10.93
C ALA A 176 -6.95 2.94 -12.15
N ARG A 177 -7.65 4.04 -11.97
CA ARG A 177 -7.74 5.08 -12.98
C ARG A 177 -6.32 5.57 -13.25
N ARG A 178 -5.72 5.14 -14.36
CA ARG A 178 -4.34 5.46 -14.79
C ARG A 178 -4.13 6.97 -15.07
N ALA A 179 -4.85 7.82 -14.36
CA ALA A 179 -4.81 9.28 -14.51
C ALA A 179 -3.42 9.91 -14.20
N GLY A 180 -2.56 9.19 -13.48
CA GLY A 180 -1.26 9.70 -13.02
C GLY A 180 -0.08 9.59 -13.99
N ARG A 181 -0.26 8.96 -15.17
CA ARG A 181 0.87 8.70 -16.10
C ARG A 181 1.20 9.85 -17.06
N LYS A 182 0.48 10.97 -17.01
CA LYS A 182 0.81 12.13 -17.84
C LYS A 182 2.02 12.85 -17.23
N MET A 183 3.11 12.93 -17.99
CA MET A 183 4.27 13.77 -17.66
C MET A 183 3.80 15.19 -17.36
N PHE A 184 4.39 15.81 -16.32
CA PHE A 184 4.02 17.16 -15.84
C PHE A 184 2.63 17.30 -15.25
N SER A 185 1.95 16.19 -14.87
CA SER A 185 0.72 16.24 -14.09
C SER A 185 1.01 16.58 -12.62
N LYS A 186 -0.02 17.05 -11.90
CA LYS A 186 0.07 17.26 -10.44
C LYS A 186 0.54 15.97 -9.72
N SER A 187 0.07 14.82 -10.16
CA SER A 187 0.49 13.51 -9.63
C SER A 187 1.97 13.21 -9.89
N PHE A 188 2.51 13.62 -11.04
CA PHE A 188 3.93 13.50 -11.35
C PHE A 188 4.79 14.29 -10.35
N PHE A 189 4.46 15.56 -10.12
CA PHE A 189 5.20 16.40 -9.16
C PHE A 189 5.08 15.91 -7.73
N MET A 190 3.91 15.40 -7.32
CA MET A 190 3.73 14.79 -5.99
C MET A 190 4.60 13.55 -5.84
N ASN A 191 4.62 12.66 -6.85
CA ASN A 191 5.45 11.46 -6.83
C ASN A 191 6.93 11.82 -6.75
N PHE A 192 7.38 12.77 -7.55
CA PHE A 192 8.78 13.25 -7.54
C PHE A 192 9.18 13.85 -6.17
N LYS A 193 8.31 14.66 -5.57
CA LYS A 193 8.54 15.21 -4.23
C LYS A 193 8.66 14.08 -3.19
N SER A 194 7.76 13.12 -3.22
CA SER A 194 7.75 11.99 -2.30
C SER A 194 9.00 11.11 -2.48
N MET A 195 9.42 10.89 -3.72
CA MET A 195 10.67 10.20 -4.05
C MET A 195 11.89 10.90 -3.40
N LEU A 196 12.01 12.21 -3.55
CA LEU A 196 13.11 12.97 -2.93
C LEU A 196 13.04 12.89 -1.39
N THR A 197 11.84 12.95 -0.82
CA THR A 197 11.64 12.79 0.63
C THR A 197 12.09 11.42 1.10
N TYR A 198 11.73 10.35 0.36
CA TYR A 198 12.13 8.98 0.67
C TYR A 198 13.67 8.82 0.68
N PHE A 199 14.36 9.25 -0.37
CA PHE A 199 15.81 9.12 -0.43
C PHE A 199 16.55 10.00 0.58
N ARG A 200 15.99 11.15 0.95
CA ARG A 200 16.55 11.98 2.04
C ARG A 200 16.43 11.29 3.40
N LYS A 201 15.31 10.59 3.66
CA LYS A 201 15.07 9.88 4.93
C LYS A 201 15.81 8.54 5.01
N HIS A 202 16.05 7.92 3.85
CA HIS A 202 16.65 6.60 3.74
C HIS A 202 17.88 6.60 2.83
N PRO A 203 19.01 7.19 3.26
CA PRO A 203 20.19 7.39 2.42
C PRO A 203 21.01 6.12 2.16
N THR A 204 20.48 4.93 2.41
CA THR A 204 21.17 3.67 2.15
C THR A 204 21.25 3.43 0.64
N PHE A 205 22.40 3.76 0.08
CA PHE A 205 22.75 3.54 -1.32
C PHE A 205 22.86 2.04 -1.62
N LYS A 206 21.82 1.42 -2.14
CA LYS A 206 22.02 0.36 -3.12
C LYS A 206 22.27 1.08 -4.45
N LEU A 207 23.50 1.02 -4.94
CA LEU A 207 23.86 1.67 -6.21
C LEU A 207 23.10 1.08 -7.40
N ILE A 208 22.67 -0.16 -7.33
CA ILE A 208 21.82 -0.85 -8.34
C ILE A 208 21.08 -1.97 -7.63
N SER A 209 19.77 -2.13 -7.89
CA SER A 209 19.04 -3.37 -7.57
C SER A 209 19.40 -4.40 -8.65
N ILE A 210 20.31 -5.31 -8.35
CA ILE A 210 20.60 -6.50 -9.19
C ILE A 210 19.64 -7.62 -8.80
#